data_906342bb703dde0c3cdcc1cc0227e77a
#
_entry.id   906342bb703dde0c3cdcc1cc0227e77a
#
_cell.length_a   1.000
_cell.length_b   1.000
_cell.length_c   1.000
_cell.angle_alpha   90.00
_cell.angle_beta   90.00
_cell.angle_gamma   90.00
#
_symmetry.space_group_name_H-M   'P 1'
#
loop_
_entity.id
_entity.type
_entity.pdbx_description
1 polymer ?
#
loop_
_entity_poly.entity_id
_entity_poly.type
_entity_poly.pdbx_seq_one_letter_code
_entity_poly.pdbx_strand_id
1 'polypeptide(L)'
;VKMMGCDGMDGILGVEGFDTSLAEGLLLMTPFSADDEKNADFVKAYQDAYGKTPDQFAADAYDGVHAVAEALKEAGLPADVDPAEASAKLSEAMTKITVEGLTGTLTWNDKGEVQKDPTAYVIKDGKYVQA
;
A
#
# COMPACT_ATOMS: atom_id res chain seq x y z
N VAL A 1 19.70 20.93 7.04
CA VAL A 1 19.69 20.13 5.81
C VAL A 1 18.30 19.57 5.63
N LYS A 2 17.71 19.72 4.43
CA LYS A 2 16.45 19.03 4.11
C LYS A 2 16.78 17.60 3.66
N MET A 3 16.09 16.63 4.26
CA MET A 3 16.24 15.22 3.90
C MET A 3 14.96 14.72 3.24
N MET A 4 15.13 13.80 2.30
CA MET A 4 14.03 13.15 1.60
C MET A 4 14.33 11.66 1.50
N GLY A 5 13.32 10.84 1.74
CA GLY A 5 13.36 9.40 1.60
C GLY A 5 12.31 8.87 0.64
N CYS A 6 12.56 7.67 0.11
CA CYS A 6 11.58 6.89 -0.63
C CYS A 6 10.86 5.93 0.30
N ASP A 7 10.01 5.09 -0.27
CA ASP A 7 9.20 4.05 0.37
C ASP A 7 9.97 3.17 1.35
N GLY A 8 11.23 2.82 1.06
CA GLY A 8 12.08 2.01 1.95
C GLY A 8 12.37 2.63 3.32
N MET A 9 12.02 3.90 3.55
CA MET A 9 12.14 4.56 4.86
C MET A 9 10.81 4.58 5.63
N ASP A 10 9.75 4.04 5.08
CA ASP A 10 8.48 3.94 5.81
C ASP A 10 8.63 3.05 7.04
N GLY A 11 7.89 3.39 8.10
CA GLY A 11 8.04 2.72 9.39
C GLY A 11 9.20 3.22 10.26
N ILE A 12 10.00 4.21 9.80
CA ILE A 12 11.15 4.74 10.57
C ILE A 12 10.77 5.18 11.99
N LEU A 13 9.56 5.70 12.18
CA LEU A 13 9.08 6.14 13.49
C LEU A 13 8.80 4.97 14.45
N GLY A 14 8.67 3.74 13.95
CA GLY A 14 8.45 2.53 14.73
C GLY A 14 9.72 1.73 15.01
N VAL A 15 10.89 2.18 14.56
CA VAL A 15 12.16 1.46 14.77
C VAL A 15 12.56 1.54 16.24
N GLU A 16 12.77 0.37 16.87
CA GLU A 16 13.15 0.27 18.27
C GLU A 16 14.49 0.99 18.53
N GLY A 17 14.50 1.89 19.52
CA GLY A 17 15.68 2.66 19.91
C GLY A 17 16.02 3.84 18.99
N PHE A 18 15.23 4.09 17.94
CA PHE A 18 15.42 5.25 17.10
C PHE A 18 14.87 6.52 17.77
N ASP A 19 15.68 7.57 17.80
CA ASP A 19 15.24 8.89 18.23
C ASP A 19 14.42 9.56 17.13
N THR A 20 13.10 9.51 17.26
CA THR A 20 12.16 10.02 16.26
C THR A 20 12.28 11.52 16.00
N SER A 21 12.87 12.28 16.94
CA SER A 21 13.14 13.72 16.75
C SER A 21 14.12 13.99 15.61
N LEU A 22 14.98 13.03 15.28
CA LEU A 22 15.91 13.11 14.14
C LEU A 22 15.21 13.01 12.78
N ALA A 23 13.99 12.48 12.75
CA ALA A 23 13.18 12.39 11.54
C ALA A 23 12.30 13.63 11.30
N GLU A 24 12.31 14.60 12.22
CA GLU A 24 11.48 15.81 12.09
C GLU A 24 11.83 16.59 10.82
N GLY A 25 10.81 16.90 10.01
CA GLY A 25 10.96 17.56 8.72
C GLY A 25 11.44 16.66 7.57
N LEU A 26 11.61 15.36 7.79
CA LEU A 26 11.90 14.40 6.73
C LEU A 26 10.69 14.30 5.77
N LEU A 27 10.94 14.47 4.48
CA LEU A 27 9.95 14.26 3.42
C LEU A 27 10.02 12.79 2.96
N LEU A 28 8.89 12.10 2.99
CA LEU A 28 8.77 10.70 2.55
C LEU A 28 7.81 10.59 1.36
N MET A 29 8.23 9.82 0.36
CA MET A 29 7.36 9.39 -0.72
C MET A 29 6.83 8.00 -0.37
N THR A 30 5.61 7.94 0.14
CA THR A 30 4.93 6.68 0.51
C THR A 30 3.45 6.75 0.13
N PRO A 31 2.83 5.68 -0.35
CA PRO A 31 1.43 5.68 -0.72
C PRO A 31 0.47 5.54 0.47
N PHE A 32 1.00 5.30 1.67
CA PHE A 32 0.20 5.00 2.85
C PHE A 32 0.68 5.78 4.08
N SER A 33 -0.25 6.16 4.94
CA SER A 33 0.03 6.64 6.28
C SER A 33 -0.95 6.03 7.27
N ALA A 34 -0.42 5.50 8.38
CA ALA A 34 -1.24 5.02 9.49
C ALA A 34 -1.91 6.16 10.27
N ASP A 35 -1.44 7.39 10.10
CA ASP A 35 -2.01 8.60 10.71
C ASP A 35 -3.15 9.22 9.87
N ASP A 36 -3.40 8.70 8.66
CA ASP A 36 -4.49 9.16 7.81
C ASP A 36 -5.82 8.57 8.28
N GLU A 37 -6.80 9.43 8.57
CA GLU A 37 -8.11 9.05 9.10
C GLU A 37 -8.84 8.03 8.20
N LYS A 38 -8.65 8.11 6.89
CA LYS A 38 -9.25 7.14 5.93
C LYS A 38 -8.79 5.70 6.17
N ASN A 39 -7.62 5.49 6.80
CA ASN A 39 -7.02 4.19 7.06
C ASN A 39 -7.31 3.66 8.47
N ALA A 40 -8.07 4.40 9.30
CA ALA A 40 -8.25 4.11 10.73
C ALA A 40 -8.78 2.69 11.01
N ASP A 41 -9.74 2.21 10.21
CA ASP A 41 -10.32 0.88 10.38
C ASP A 41 -9.29 -0.23 10.10
N PHE A 42 -8.52 -0.09 9.03
CA PHE A 42 -7.44 -1.03 8.72
C PHE A 42 -6.36 -1.01 9.80
N VAL A 43 -5.91 0.18 10.19
CA VAL A 43 -4.89 0.35 11.25
C VAL A 43 -5.34 -0.31 12.54
N LYS A 44 -6.60 -0.09 12.95
CA LYS A 44 -7.15 -0.70 14.15
C LYS A 44 -7.19 -2.23 14.03
N ALA A 45 -7.71 -2.77 12.94
CA ALA A 45 -7.80 -4.21 12.73
C ALA A 45 -6.41 -4.88 12.74
N TYR A 46 -5.43 -4.23 12.12
CA TYR A 46 -4.05 -4.70 12.08
C TYR A 46 -3.42 -4.69 13.48
N GLN A 47 -3.62 -3.60 14.25
CA GLN A 47 -3.13 -3.50 15.63
C GLN A 47 -3.76 -4.55 16.54
N ASP A 48 -5.07 -4.78 16.43
CA ASP A 48 -5.79 -5.79 17.21
C ASP A 48 -5.25 -7.21 16.90
N ALA A 49 -4.88 -7.49 15.65
CA ALA A 49 -4.39 -8.79 15.23
C ALA A 49 -2.90 -9.03 15.54
N TYR A 50 -2.06 -8.02 15.39
CA TYR A 50 -0.60 -8.17 15.39
C TYR A 50 0.11 -7.37 16.48
N GLY A 51 -0.57 -6.49 17.20
CA GLY A 51 0.01 -5.65 18.27
C GLY A 51 1.00 -4.59 17.76
N LYS A 52 0.95 -4.26 16.47
CA LYS A 52 1.86 -3.30 15.82
C LYS A 52 1.07 -2.36 14.91
N THR A 53 1.59 -1.15 14.71
CA THR A 53 1.08 -0.23 13.69
C THR A 53 1.51 -0.74 12.31
N PRO A 54 0.60 -0.82 11.32
CA PRO A 54 0.96 -1.19 9.95
C PRO A 54 1.79 -0.10 9.28
N ASP A 55 2.69 -0.52 8.41
CA ASP A 55 3.43 0.31 7.47
C ASP A 55 2.82 0.19 6.04
N GLN A 56 3.41 0.88 5.06
CA GLN A 56 2.96 0.78 3.67
C GLN A 56 3.03 -0.64 3.12
N PHE A 57 4.00 -1.46 3.54
CA PHE A 57 4.15 -2.83 3.02
C PHE A 57 2.99 -3.73 3.44
N ALA A 58 2.45 -3.51 4.65
CA ALA A 58 1.23 -4.18 5.10
C ALA A 58 0.02 -3.73 4.28
N ALA A 59 -0.09 -2.44 3.95
CA ALA A 59 -1.15 -1.88 3.12
C ALA A 59 -1.05 -2.35 1.66
N ASP A 60 0.15 -2.36 1.07
CA ASP A 60 0.40 -2.87 -0.28
C ASP A 60 0.04 -4.37 -0.39
N ALA A 61 0.39 -5.17 0.63
CA ALA A 61 0.03 -6.58 0.66
C ALA A 61 -1.49 -6.80 0.75
N TYR A 62 -2.18 -5.98 1.54
CA TYR A 62 -3.64 -5.99 1.64
C TYR A 62 -4.28 -5.66 0.29
N ASP A 63 -3.86 -4.57 -0.35
CA ASP A 63 -4.34 -4.16 -1.67
C ASP A 63 -4.05 -5.21 -2.74
N GLY A 64 -2.88 -5.87 -2.67
CA GLY A 64 -2.49 -6.94 -3.57
C GLY A 64 -3.45 -8.14 -3.51
N VAL A 65 -3.87 -8.54 -2.30
CA VAL A 65 -4.87 -9.62 -2.13
C VAL A 65 -6.21 -9.22 -2.73
N HIS A 66 -6.65 -7.99 -2.51
CA HIS A 66 -7.89 -7.46 -3.08
C HIS A 66 -7.82 -7.39 -4.62
N ALA A 67 -6.69 -6.94 -5.17
CA ALA A 67 -6.48 -6.88 -6.61
C ALA A 67 -6.59 -8.27 -7.27
N VAL A 68 -5.95 -9.28 -6.68
CA VAL A 68 -6.05 -10.66 -7.16
C VAL A 68 -7.49 -11.18 -7.05
N ALA A 69 -8.19 -10.89 -5.96
CA ALA A 69 -9.58 -11.32 -5.78
C ALA A 69 -10.52 -10.69 -6.82
N GLU A 70 -10.37 -9.39 -7.11
CA GLU A 70 -11.16 -8.73 -8.15
C GLU A 70 -10.81 -9.23 -9.55
N ALA A 71 -9.52 -9.47 -9.83
CA ALA A 71 -9.11 -10.06 -11.12
C ALA A 71 -9.68 -11.48 -11.32
N LEU A 72 -9.73 -12.31 -10.27
CA LEU A 72 -10.35 -13.64 -10.32
C LEU A 72 -11.85 -13.55 -10.61
N LYS A 73 -12.56 -12.61 -10.02
CA LYS A 73 -13.99 -12.36 -10.30
C LYS A 73 -14.19 -11.90 -11.74
N GLU A 74 -13.40 -10.93 -12.21
CA GLU A 74 -13.46 -10.41 -13.58
C GLU A 74 -13.16 -11.52 -14.61
N ALA A 75 -12.16 -12.35 -14.35
CA ALA A 75 -11.79 -13.45 -15.24
C ALA A 75 -12.81 -14.61 -15.26
N GLY A 76 -13.69 -14.70 -14.26
CA GLY A 76 -14.72 -15.77 -14.17
C GLY A 76 -14.12 -17.17 -14.14
N LEU A 77 -12.96 -17.34 -13.52
CA LEU A 77 -12.22 -18.60 -13.51
C LEU A 77 -12.82 -19.63 -12.54
N PRO A 78 -12.93 -20.90 -12.95
CA PRO A 78 -13.28 -21.98 -12.04
C PRO A 78 -12.11 -22.31 -11.09
N ALA A 79 -12.43 -22.89 -9.93
CA ALA A 79 -11.44 -23.20 -8.90
C ALA A 79 -10.38 -24.24 -9.32
N ASP A 80 -10.66 -25.05 -10.35
CA ASP A 80 -9.83 -26.14 -10.86
C ASP A 80 -9.15 -25.81 -12.19
N VAL A 81 -9.08 -24.50 -12.55
CA VAL A 81 -8.44 -24.05 -13.78
C VAL A 81 -6.94 -24.40 -13.80
N ASP A 82 -6.41 -24.72 -14.97
CA ASP A 82 -4.98 -24.93 -15.15
C ASP A 82 -4.20 -23.65 -14.79
N PRO A 83 -3.09 -23.74 -14.00
CA PRO A 83 -2.36 -22.56 -13.55
C PRO A 83 -1.82 -21.66 -14.68
N ALA A 84 -1.41 -22.23 -15.82
CA ALA A 84 -0.92 -21.44 -16.94
C ALA A 84 -2.06 -20.66 -17.63
N GLU A 85 -3.23 -21.31 -17.77
CA GLU A 85 -4.43 -20.65 -18.29
C GLU A 85 -4.91 -19.58 -17.31
N ALA A 86 -4.91 -19.87 -16.00
CA ALA A 86 -5.27 -18.91 -14.97
C ALA A 86 -4.38 -17.66 -15.03
N SER A 87 -3.06 -17.84 -15.14
CA SER A 87 -2.09 -16.74 -15.21
C SER A 87 -2.36 -15.82 -16.40
N ALA A 88 -2.61 -16.39 -17.58
CA ALA A 88 -2.90 -15.61 -18.78
C ALA A 88 -4.20 -14.79 -18.65
N LYS A 89 -5.27 -15.43 -18.17
CA LYS A 89 -6.57 -14.77 -17.98
C LYS A 89 -6.54 -13.72 -16.87
N LEU A 90 -5.82 -13.95 -15.77
CA LEU A 90 -5.64 -12.98 -14.71
C LEU A 90 -4.86 -11.75 -15.20
N SER A 91 -3.81 -11.95 -15.97
CA SER A 91 -3.05 -10.84 -16.57
C SER A 91 -3.93 -9.95 -17.46
N GLU A 92 -4.84 -10.55 -18.23
CA GLU A 92 -5.81 -9.80 -19.02
C GLU A 92 -6.85 -9.10 -18.11
N ALA A 93 -7.38 -9.79 -17.12
CA ALA A 93 -8.37 -9.25 -16.19
C ALA A 93 -7.81 -8.06 -15.40
N MET A 94 -6.55 -8.10 -14.98
CA MET A 94 -5.87 -7.02 -14.27
C MET A 94 -5.93 -5.68 -15.02
N THR A 95 -5.89 -5.69 -16.34
CA THR A 95 -5.98 -4.45 -17.14
C THR A 95 -7.39 -3.85 -17.22
N LYS A 96 -8.40 -4.57 -16.72
CA LYS A 96 -9.81 -4.16 -16.79
C LYS A 96 -10.40 -3.76 -15.45
N ILE A 97 -9.73 -4.09 -14.36
CA ILE A 97 -10.20 -3.79 -13.01
C ILE A 97 -9.68 -2.44 -12.50
N THR A 98 -10.42 -1.90 -11.55
CA THR A 98 -10.01 -0.78 -10.70
C THR A 98 -10.18 -1.22 -9.25
N VAL A 99 -9.17 -1.01 -8.43
CA VAL A 99 -9.20 -1.33 -7.01
C VAL A 99 -9.05 -0.05 -6.20
N GLU A 100 -10.06 0.27 -5.41
CA GLU A 100 -9.96 1.33 -4.40
C GLU A 100 -9.25 0.77 -3.17
N GLY A 101 -7.95 0.97 -3.12
CA GLY A 101 -7.07 0.42 -2.09
C GLY A 101 -6.72 1.41 -0.98
N LEU A 102 -6.04 0.90 0.03
CA LEU A 102 -5.46 1.70 1.11
C LEU A 102 -4.35 2.62 0.59
N THR A 103 -3.64 2.17 -0.45
CA THR A 103 -2.51 2.88 -1.05
C THR A 103 -2.92 3.77 -2.24
N GLY A 104 -4.20 3.87 -2.54
CA GLY A 104 -4.78 4.68 -3.60
C GLY A 104 -5.66 3.88 -4.56
N THR A 105 -6.16 4.55 -5.58
CA THR A 105 -6.88 3.91 -6.69
C THR A 105 -5.89 3.23 -7.62
N LEU A 106 -5.99 1.93 -7.76
CA LEU A 106 -5.06 1.10 -8.52
C LEU A 106 -5.70 0.65 -9.84
N THR A 107 -5.03 0.93 -10.94
CA THR A 107 -5.33 0.39 -12.27
C THR A 107 -4.03 -0.12 -12.90
N TRP A 108 -4.13 -0.95 -13.92
CA TRP A 108 -2.95 -1.51 -14.60
C TRP A 108 -3.02 -1.29 -16.10
N ASN A 109 -1.89 -0.94 -16.69
CA ASN A 109 -1.77 -0.83 -18.13
C ASN A 109 -1.49 -2.22 -18.78
N ASP A 110 -1.41 -2.25 -20.12
CA ASP A 110 -1.14 -3.44 -20.93
C ASP A 110 0.25 -4.08 -20.72
N LYS A 111 1.14 -3.38 -20.00
CA LYS A 111 2.46 -3.88 -19.60
C LYS A 111 2.48 -4.45 -18.18
N GLY A 112 1.34 -4.40 -17.46
CA GLY A 112 1.23 -4.81 -16.08
C GLY A 112 1.75 -3.79 -15.07
N GLU A 113 2.04 -2.54 -15.51
CA GLU A 113 2.46 -1.48 -14.62
C GLU A 113 1.26 -0.85 -13.93
N VAL A 114 1.33 -0.74 -12.59
CA VAL A 114 0.28 -0.07 -11.82
C VAL A 114 0.31 1.44 -12.10
N GLN A 115 -0.88 1.99 -12.29
CA GLN A 115 -1.09 3.43 -12.43
C GLN A 115 -1.67 3.95 -11.12
N LYS A 116 -0.90 4.71 -10.38
CA LYS A 116 -1.35 5.46 -9.18
C LYS A 116 -0.54 6.72 -9.00
N ASP A 117 -1.15 7.73 -8.40
CA ASP A 117 -0.47 8.99 -8.12
C ASP A 117 0.49 8.85 -6.93
N PRO A 118 1.69 9.47 -7.01
CA PRO A 118 2.61 9.50 -5.88
C PRO A 118 2.04 10.39 -4.76
N THR A 119 2.24 9.96 -3.52
CA THR A 119 1.88 10.74 -2.33
C THR A 119 3.13 11.07 -1.53
N ALA A 120 3.19 12.28 -1.00
CA ALA A 120 4.29 12.74 -0.16
C ALA A 120 3.78 13.09 1.23
N TYR A 121 4.54 12.71 2.24
CA TYR A 121 4.31 13.07 3.64
C TYR A 121 5.55 13.72 4.22
N VAL A 122 5.34 14.62 5.17
CA VAL A 122 6.41 15.20 5.97
C VAL A 122 6.21 14.75 7.44
N ILE A 123 7.28 14.37 8.10
CA ILE A 123 7.22 14.04 9.53
C ILE A 123 7.17 15.33 10.33
N LYS A 124 6.10 15.49 11.11
CA LYS A 124 5.87 16.59 12.03
C LYS A 124 5.36 16.06 13.37
N ASP A 125 6.00 16.46 14.46
CA ASP A 125 5.62 16.02 15.81
C ASP A 125 5.48 14.49 15.91
N GLY A 126 6.37 13.75 15.27
CA GLY A 126 6.38 12.29 15.25
C GLY A 126 5.23 11.62 14.48
N LYS A 127 4.61 12.33 13.54
CA LYS A 127 3.51 11.83 12.68
C LYS A 127 3.76 12.13 11.21
N TYR A 128 3.17 11.29 10.37
CA TYR A 128 3.10 11.57 8.92
C TYR A 128 1.98 12.56 8.64
N VAL A 129 2.32 13.72 8.12
CA VAL A 129 1.39 14.76 7.68
C VAL A 129 1.55 14.92 6.17
N GLN A 130 0.46 14.85 5.42
CA GLN A 130 0.48 15.00 3.97
C GLN A 130 1.13 16.36 3.59
N ALA A 131 2.06 16.33 2.63
CA ALA A 131 2.86 17.48 2.21
C ALA A 131 2.11 18.41 1.25
#